data_20872fa8b9f195f50837876eedf1ebb8
#
_entry.id   20872fa8b9f195f50837876eedf1ebb8
#
_cell.length_a   1.000
_cell.length_b   1.000
_cell.length_c   1.000
_cell.angle_alpha   90.00
_cell.angle_beta   90.00
_cell.angle_gamma   90.00
#
_symmetry.space_group_name_H-M   'P 1'
#
loop_
_entity.id
_entity.type
_entity.pdbx_description
1 polymer ?
#
loop_
_entity_poly.entity_id
_entity_poly.type
_entity_poly.pdbx_seq_one_letter_code
_entity_poly.pdbx_strand_id
1 'polypeptide(L)'
;MNTKMKVLSLALVGLCGFAGSAMAACPAGPTTANGGAWTSATQLPDATSSPLTITTPGLDATECKLTASLPANDTAAAATVRYNHAASEPSYRAQFLIDTTALSAFNDTTESVAVFQAPATTANAGYNRLLRVVLVAGPSGAKRVRFIAQKGAGGPTVGQTFATDLIAGVNRIEVNLQVGAAAAGNLKYWVNAPAGTTEPAFSGQIQNLDNAAWGGVSAAQLGLTAPTAAFSASHGAQAVGFDRFDSRRQTYIGS
;
A
#
# COMPACT_ATOMS: atom_id res chain seq x y z
N MET A 1 -47.46 -51.39 33.03
CA MET A 1 -47.02 -50.16 33.69
C MET A 1 -46.46 -49.23 32.61
N ASN A 2 -47.30 -48.32 32.08
CA ASN A 2 -46.93 -47.41 30.98
C ASN A 2 -46.72 -46.01 31.51
N THR A 3 -45.49 -45.58 31.65
CA THR A 3 -45.17 -44.25 32.07
C THR A 3 -45.10 -43.34 30.84
N LYS A 4 -46.11 -42.50 30.65
CA LYS A 4 -46.15 -41.47 29.58
C LYS A 4 -45.26 -40.28 29.98
N MET A 5 -44.13 -40.13 29.29
CA MET A 5 -43.28 -38.98 29.38
C MET A 5 -43.93 -37.81 28.64
N LYS A 6 -44.33 -36.76 29.38
CA LYS A 6 -44.80 -35.50 28.81
C LYS A 6 -43.60 -34.67 28.37
N VAL A 7 -43.46 -34.46 27.07
CA VAL A 7 -42.51 -33.51 26.51
C VAL A 7 -43.03 -32.12 26.67
N LEU A 8 -42.38 -31.34 27.50
CA LEU A 8 -42.69 -29.90 27.69
C LEU A 8 -42.00 -29.13 26.58
N SER A 9 -42.76 -28.70 25.57
CA SER A 9 -42.23 -27.82 24.51
C SER A 9 -42.06 -26.42 25.06
N LEU A 10 -40.82 -26.03 25.34
CA LEU A 10 -40.48 -24.67 25.69
C LEU A 10 -40.37 -23.86 24.39
N ALA A 11 -41.36 -23.02 24.13
CA ALA A 11 -41.33 -22.05 23.03
C ALA A 11 -40.29 -20.98 23.36
N LEU A 12 -39.11 -21.05 22.75
CA LEU A 12 -38.10 -20.01 22.81
C LEU A 12 -38.55 -18.88 21.87
N VAL A 13 -39.18 -17.86 22.44
CA VAL A 13 -39.46 -16.60 21.72
C VAL A 13 -38.09 -15.95 21.47
N GLY A 14 -37.63 -16.08 20.22
CA GLY A 14 -36.40 -15.40 19.76
C GLY A 14 -36.63 -13.90 19.78
N LEU A 15 -36.06 -13.22 20.78
CA LEU A 15 -35.75 -11.79 20.68
C LEU A 15 -34.76 -11.66 19.51
N CYS A 16 -35.26 -11.27 18.33
CA CYS A 16 -34.41 -10.68 17.29
C CYS A 16 -33.93 -9.33 17.82
N GLY A 17 -32.94 -9.35 18.68
CA GLY A 17 -32.13 -8.19 18.96
C GLY A 17 -31.48 -7.79 17.64
N PHE A 18 -31.87 -6.65 17.10
CA PHE A 18 -31.05 -5.93 16.13
C PHE A 18 -29.72 -5.67 16.83
N ALA A 19 -28.76 -6.59 16.64
CA ALA A 19 -27.37 -6.27 16.88
C ALA A 19 -27.03 -5.20 15.83
N GLY A 20 -27.30 -3.95 16.17
CA GLY A 20 -26.70 -2.84 15.47
C GLY A 20 -25.20 -3.12 15.49
N SER A 21 -24.65 -3.37 14.30
CA SER A 21 -23.20 -3.45 14.14
C SER A 21 -22.68 -2.15 14.73
N ALA A 22 -22.07 -2.23 15.92
CA ALA A 22 -21.33 -1.09 16.45
C ALA A 22 -20.23 -0.85 15.42
N MET A 23 -20.42 0.14 14.56
CA MET A 23 -19.42 0.57 13.62
C MET A 23 -18.21 0.97 14.47
N ALA A 24 -17.12 0.26 14.34
CA ALA A 24 -15.91 0.60 15.09
C ALA A 24 -15.48 1.99 14.62
N ALA A 25 -15.43 2.94 15.55
CA ALA A 25 -15.00 4.29 15.22
C ALA A 25 -13.60 4.25 14.61
N CYS A 26 -13.35 5.08 13.61
CA CYS A 26 -12.00 5.21 13.05
C CYS A 26 -11.00 5.60 14.13
N PRO A 27 -9.77 5.05 14.11
CA PRO A 27 -8.75 5.41 15.07
C PRO A 27 -8.43 6.91 14.98
N ALA A 28 -8.02 7.51 16.10
CA ALA A 28 -7.67 8.93 16.16
C ALA A 28 -6.45 9.29 15.29
N GLY A 29 -5.65 8.29 14.93
CA GLY A 29 -4.51 8.44 14.03
C GLY A 29 -3.99 7.10 13.53
N PRO A 30 -3.04 7.09 12.58
CA PRO A 30 -2.64 5.87 11.89
C PRO A 30 -1.72 4.95 12.72
N THR A 31 -1.01 5.47 13.74
CA THR A 31 -0.03 4.70 14.50
C THR A 31 -0.64 3.99 15.71
N THR A 32 0.05 2.97 16.21
CA THR A 32 -0.37 2.23 17.40
C THR A 32 -0.57 3.13 18.63
N ALA A 33 0.18 4.21 18.76
CA ALA A 33 0.01 5.21 19.80
C ALA A 33 -1.36 5.92 19.74
N ASN A 34 -1.99 5.97 18.57
CA ASN A 34 -3.27 6.63 18.31
C ASN A 34 -4.39 5.63 17.95
N GLY A 35 -4.22 4.36 18.32
CA GLY A 35 -5.18 3.28 18.04
C GLY A 35 -5.11 2.69 16.63
N GLY A 36 -4.22 3.16 15.77
CA GLY A 36 -3.99 2.60 14.44
C GLY A 36 -3.08 1.37 14.44
N ALA A 37 -2.79 0.84 13.26
CA ALA A 37 -2.04 -0.42 13.07
C ALA A 37 -0.54 -0.21 12.77
N TRP A 38 -0.09 1.00 12.43
CA TRP A 38 1.25 1.27 11.96
C TRP A 38 2.24 1.52 13.10
N THR A 39 3.48 1.06 12.95
CA THR A 39 4.53 1.22 13.97
C THR A 39 4.92 2.69 14.16
N SER A 40 5.00 3.46 13.08
CA SER A 40 5.39 4.87 13.10
C SER A 40 4.82 5.64 11.90
N ALA A 41 4.91 6.96 11.98
CA ALA A 41 4.58 7.88 10.90
C ALA A 41 5.74 8.86 10.66
N THR A 42 5.85 9.34 9.43
CA THR A 42 6.79 10.40 9.03
C THR A 42 5.99 11.49 8.34
N GLN A 43 6.08 12.71 8.84
CA GLN A 43 5.40 13.89 8.32
C GLN A 43 6.44 15.00 8.21
N LEU A 44 6.84 15.32 6.97
CA LEU A 44 7.86 16.31 6.66
C LEU A 44 7.27 17.35 5.69
N PRO A 45 7.56 18.66 5.87
CA PRO A 45 8.43 19.23 6.92
C PRO A 45 7.85 19.11 8.35
N ASP A 46 6.54 18.98 8.50
CA ASP A 46 5.84 18.85 9.76
C ASP A 46 4.44 18.24 9.58
N ALA A 47 3.75 17.95 10.67
CA ALA A 47 2.42 17.31 10.65
C ALA A 47 1.31 18.23 10.10
N THR A 48 1.50 19.54 10.11
CA THR A 48 0.52 20.49 9.59
C THR A 48 0.63 20.60 8.08
N SER A 49 1.85 20.67 7.55
CA SER A 49 2.14 20.82 6.12
C SER A 49 2.00 19.48 5.37
N SER A 50 2.32 18.37 6.02
CA SER A 50 2.23 17.02 5.45
C SER A 50 1.34 16.11 6.32
N PRO A 51 0.04 16.38 6.43
CA PRO A 51 -0.83 15.65 7.34
C PRO A 51 -1.05 14.22 6.88
N LEU A 52 -1.11 13.33 7.89
CA LEU A 52 -1.65 11.98 7.80
C LEU A 52 -2.93 11.92 8.61
N THR A 53 -4.06 11.76 7.94
CA THR A 53 -5.36 11.75 8.59
C THR A 53 -6.09 10.45 8.34
N ILE A 54 -6.88 10.01 9.32
CA ILE A 54 -7.84 8.93 9.14
C ILE A 54 -9.22 9.57 8.95
N THR A 55 -9.86 9.27 7.85
CA THR A 55 -11.16 9.88 7.48
C THR A 55 -12.19 8.83 7.08
N THR A 56 -13.47 9.20 7.22
CA THR A 56 -14.62 8.44 6.73
C THR A 56 -15.27 9.15 5.53
N PRO A 57 -15.90 8.43 4.62
CA PRO A 57 -15.89 6.98 4.47
C PRO A 57 -14.52 6.49 3.97
N GLY A 58 -14.25 5.21 4.21
CA GLY A 58 -13.11 4.51 3.60
C GLY A 58 -13.30 4.29 2.10
N LEU A 59 -12.38 3.58 1.50
CA LEU A 59 -12.46 3.13 0.12
C LEU A 59 -13.16 1.75 0.08
N ASP A 60 -13.85 1.44 -1.02
CA ASP A 60 -14.48 0.14 -1.24
C ASP A 60 -15.33 -0.36 -0.05
N ALA A 61 -16.27 0.47 0.39
CA ALA A 61 -17.22 0.22 1.49
C ALA A 61 -16.59 -0.05 2.87
N THR A 62 -15.32 0.30 3.08
CA THR A 62 -14.72 0.32 4.42
C THR A 62 -15.11 1.56 5.20
N GLU A 63 -14.90 1.55 6.51
CA GLU A 63 -15.26 2.69 7.36
C GLU A 63 -14.23 3.82 7.29
N CYS A 64 -12.95 3.46 7.20
CA CYS A 64 -11.85 4.40 7.36
C CYS A 64 -10.82 4.27 6.25
N LYS A 65 -10.28 5.39 5.81
CA LYS A 65 -9.10 5.46 4.93
C LYS A 65 -8.02 6.33 5.53
N LEU A 66 -6.78 6.03 5.20
CA LEU A 66 -5.65 6.90 5.43
C LEU A 66 -5.57 7.92 4.29
N THR A 67 -5.53 9.21 4.60
CA THR A 67 -5.22 10.27 3.64
C THR A 67 -3.84 10.82 3.95
N ALA A 68 -2.96 10.78 2.97
CA ALA A 68 -1.62 11.36 3.01
C ALA A 68 -1.58 12.61 2.12
N SER A 69 -1.03 13.71 2.63
CA SER A 69 -0.94 14.97 1.89
C SER A 69 0.49 15.52 1.88
N LEU A 70 0.87 16.18 0.81
CA LEU A 70 2.14 16.90 0.67
C LEU A 70 1.90 18.37 0.39
N PRO A 71 2.72 19.29 0.91
CA PRO A 71 2.70 20.71 0.55
C PRO A 71 3.25 20.92 -0.86
N ALA A 72 3.02 22.13 -1.37
CA ALA A 72 3.67 22.62 -2.59
C ALA A 72 5.16 22.90 -2.34
N ASN A 73 5.95 22.88 -3.41
CA ASN A 73 7.33 23.38 -3.45
C ASN A 73 8.32 22.74 -2.45
N ASP A 74 8.05 21.53 -1.98
CA ASP A 74 8.95 20.83 -1.05
C ASP A 74 9.30 19.42 -1.56
N THR A 75 10.54 19.24 -2.01
CA THR A 75 11.07 17.96 -2.50
C THR A 75 11.44 16.99 -1.38
N ALA A 76 11.58 17.46 -0.16
CA ALA A 76 11.83 16.66 1.03
C ALA A 76 10.53 16.20 1.72
N ALA A 77 9.37 16.70 1.26
CA ALA A 77 8.08 16.41 1.87
C ALA A 77 7.77 14.92 1.89
N ALA A 78 7.22 14.47 3.01
CA ALA A 78 6.76 13.10 3.20
C ALA A 78 5.57 13.04 4.15
N ALA A 79 4.56 12.26 3.77
CA ALA A 79 3.43 11.90 4.61
C ALA A 79 3.25 10.37 4.49
N THR A 80 3.92 9.61 5.35
CA THR A 80 3.96 8.15 5.27
C THR A 80 3.76 7.50 6.61
N VAL A 81 3.14 6.32 6.61
CA VAL A 81 3.10 5.38 7.72
C VAL A 81 4.05 4.22 7.47
N ARG A 82 4.57 3.62 8.53
CA ARG A 82 5.52 2.52 8.47
C ARG A 82 5.14 1.39 9.41
N TYR A 83 5.20 0.16 8.90
CA TYR A 83 5.11 -1.06 9.67
C TYR A 83 6.43 -1.82 9.58
N ASN A 84 7.08 -2.06 10.72
CA ASN A 84 8.32 -2.82 10.78
C ASN A 84 8.03 -4.31 10.87
N HIS A 85 8.66 -5.10 10.02
CA HIS A 85 8.58 -6.56 10.09
C HIS A 85 9.51 -7.08 11.20
N ALA A 86 9.06 -8.15 11.88
CA ALA A 86 9.86 -8.77 12.95
C ALA A 86 11.12 -9.47 12.43
N ALA A 87 11.13 -9.85 11.16
CA ALA A 87 12.25 -10.50 10.49
C ALA A 87 12.39 -9.99 9.06
N SER A 88 13.54 -10.24 8.45
CA SER A 88 13.77 -10.02 7.03
C SER A 88 12.89 -10.93 6.18
N GLU A 89 12.15 -10.38 5.22
CA GLU A 89 11.22 -11.10 4.38
C GLU A 89 11.79 -11.27 2.97
N PRO A 90 12.36 -12.43 2.64
CA PRO A 90 12.91 -12.68 1.30
C PRO A 90 11.81 -12.90 0.26
N SER A 91 10.61 -13.31 0.69
CA SER A 91 9.39 -13.36 -0.13
C SER A 91 8.37 -12.43 0.48
N TYR A 92 8.03 -11.36 -0.22
CA TYR A 92 7.20 -10.29 0.32
C TYR A 92 6.09 -9.94 -0.64
N ARG A 93 4.86 -9.96 -0.13
CA ARG A 93 3.67 -9.59 -0.88
C ARG A 93 2.93 -8.49 -0.14
N ALA A 94 2.46 -7.48 -0.85
CA ALA A 94 1.67 -6.40 -0.28
C ALA A 94 0.57 -5.98 -1.25
N GLN A 95 -0.58 -5.62 -0.70
CA GLN A 95 -1.72 -5.08 -1.42
C GLN A 95 -2.22 -3.84 -0.70
N PHE A 96 -2.74 -2.88 -1.47
CA PHE A 96 -3.46 -1.71 -0.96
C PHE A 96 -4.43 -1.17 -2.01
N LEU A 97 -5.45 -0.49 -1.54
CA LEU A 97 -6.29 0.38 -2.36
C LEU A 97 -5.69 1.78 -2.36
N ILE A 98 -5.79 2.46 -3.50
CA ILE A 98 -5.34 3.83 -3.69
C ILE A 98 -6.40 4.62 -4.43
N ASP A 99 -6.75 5.79 -3.89
CA ASP A 99 -7.60 6.78 -4.57
C ASP A 99 -6.78 8.02 -4.89
N THR A 100 -6.58 8.26 -6.17
CA THR A 100 -5.81 9.39 -6.69
C THR A 100 -6.69 10.54 -7.18
N THR A 101 -7.97 10.57 -6.83
CA THR A 101 -8.92 11.58 -7.32
C THR A 101 -8.49 13.00 -6.92
N ALA A 102 -7.99 13.15 -5.68
CA ALA A 102 -7.50 14.44 -5.17
C ALA A 102 -6.06 14.80 -5.61
N LEU A 103 -5.39 13.92 -6.34
CA LEU A 103 -4.09 14.20 -6.92
C LEU A 103 -4.27 14.87 -8.29
N SER A 104 -3.57 15.95 -8.56
CA SER A 104 -3.57 16.61 -9.86
C SER A 104 -3.04 15.69 -10.96
N ALA A 105 -3.42 15.93 -12.20
CA ALA A 105 -2.79 15.29 -13.34
C ALA A 105 -1.31 15.69 -13.41
N PHE A 106 -0.45 14.76 -13.81
CA PHE A 106 0.96 15.06 -14.05
C PHE A 106 1.13 15.87 -15.34
N ASN A 107 1.99 16.87 -15.33
CA ASN A 107 2.20 17.75 -16.48
C ASN A 107 3.19 17.13 -17.49
N ASP A 108 4.17 16.39 -17.00
CA ASP A 108 5.19 15.75 -17.85
C ASP A 108 5.76 14.46 -17.26
N THR A 109 6.61 13.78 -18.04
CA THR A 109 7.22 12.49 -17.67
C THR A 109 8.30 12.55 -16.60
N THR A 110 8.75 13.76 -16.20
CA THR A 110 9.75 13.96 -15.15
C THR A 110 9.10 14.02 -13.77
N GLU A 111 7.80 14.25 -13.73
CA GLU A 111 7.03 14.32 -12.49
C GLU A 111 6.75 12.92 -11.93
N SER A 112 6.99 12.76 -10.65
CA SER A 112 6.64 11.55 -9.94
C SER A 112 6.59 11.73 -8.43
N VAL A 113 5.83 10.84 -7.76
CA VAL A 113 5.77 10.73 -6.30
C VAL A 113 5.63 9.27 -5.91
N ALA A 114 6.40 8.82 -4.92
CA ALA A 114 6.27 7.45 -4.43
C ALA A 114 5.08 7.32 -3.48
N VAL A 115 4.35 6.21 -3.62
CA VAL A 115 3.15 5.88 -2.82
C VAL A 115 3.33 4.67 -1.93
N PHE A 116 4.29 3.80 -2.27
CA PHE A 116 4.65 2.65 -1.45
C PHE A 116 6.13 2.35 -1.59
N GLN A 117 6.75 1.93 -0.47
CA GLN A 117 8.14 1.51 -0.42
C GLN A 117 8.29 0.27 0.49
N ALA A 118 9.16 -0.65 0.09
CA ALA A 118 9.59 -1.77 0.90
C ALA A 118 11.12 -1.66 1.15
N PRO A 119 11.53 -1.11 2.31
CA PRO A 119 12.93 -1.01 2.68
C PRO A 119 13.60 -2.38 2.78
N ALA A 120 14.89 -2.43 2.43
CA ALA A 120 15.74 -3.59 2.61
C ALA A 120 16.19 -3.75 4.07
N THR A 121 16.51 -4.97 4.47
CA THR A 121 17.17 -5.24 5.76
C THR A 121 18.59 -4.69 5.75
N THR A 122 19.29 -4.84 4.65
CA THR A 122 20.66 -4.35 4.45
C THR A 122 20.66 -3.12 3.57
N ALA A 123 21.17 -1.99 4.06
CA ALA A 123 21.42 -0.83 3.23
C ALA A 123 22.70 -1.05 2.41
N ASN A 124 22.68 -0.67 1.14
CA ASN A 124 23.86 -0.76 0.28
C ASN A 124 24.09 0.60 -0.41
N ALA A 125 25.29 1.12 -0.33
CA ALA A 125 25.68 2.43 -0.87
C ALA A 125 24.74 3.59 -0.47
N GLY A 126 24.22 3.58 0.76
CA GLY A 126 23.26 4.58 1.26
C GLY A 126 21.81 4.39 0.74
N TYR A 127 21.56 3.38 -0.06
CA TYR A 127 20.25 3.03 -0.56
C TYR A 127 19.69 1.84 0.21
N ASN A 128 18.41 1.90 0.61
CA ASN A 128 17.80 0.87 1.46
C ASN A 128 16.43 0.43 0.98
N ARG A 129 16.08 0.66 -0.29
CA ARG A 129 14.74 0.34 -0.80
C ARG A 129 14.82 -0.78 -1.81
N LEU A 130 14.22 -1.93 -1.49
CA LEU A 130 14.10 -3.08 -2.41
C LEU A 130 13.03 -2.87 -3.46
N LEU A 131 11.93 -2.23 -3.07
CA LEU A 131 10.78 -1.99 -3.94
C LEU A 131 10.22 -0.59 -3.72
N ARG A 132 9.83 0.06 -4.80
CA ARG A 132 9.01 1.27 -4.78
C ARG A 132 7.86 1.16 -5.79
N VAL A 133 6.72 1.68 -5.40
CA VAL A 133 5.58 1.95 -6.28
C VAL A 133 5.45 3.47 -6.39
N VAL A 134 5.50 3.97 -7.61
CA VAL A 134 5.63 5.41 -7.90
C VAL A 134 4.53 5.81 -8.87
N LEU A 135 3.82 6.87 -8.57
CA LEU A 135 2.90 7.50 -9.52
C LEU A 135 3.71 8.39 -10.48
N VAL A 136 3.39 8.30 -11.76
CA VAL A 136 4.06 9.04 -12.84
C VAL A 136 3.03 9.47 -13.89
N ALA A 137 3.44 10.38 -14.77
CA ALA A 137 2.64 10.73 -15.93
C ALA A 137 2.43 9.52 -16.84
N GLY A 138 1.21 9.34 -17.29
CA GLY A 138 0.83 8.48 -18.40
C GLY A 138 0.54 9.30 -19.67
N PRO A 139 0.17 8.63 -20.76
CA PRO A 139 -0.29 9.32 -21.96
C PRO A 139 -1.48 10.24 -21.65
N SER A 140 -1.51 11.40 -22.33
CA SER A 140 -2.64 12.36 -22.24
C SER A 140 -2.99 12.81 -20.81
N GLY A 141 -2.01 12.87 -19.91
CA GLY A 141 -2.22 13.29 -18.51
C GLY A 141 -2.83 12.23 -17.59
N ALA A 142 -2.96 10.99 -18.08
CA ALA A 142 -3.38 9.88 -17.22
C ALA A 142 -2.35 9.65 -16.11
N LYS A 143 -2.81 9.16 -14.97
CA LYS A 143 -1.95 8.72 -13.89
C LYS A 143 -1.57 7.28 -14.09
N ARG A 144 -0.29 6.97 -14.01
CA ARG A 144 0.24 5.62 -14.22
C ARG A 144 1.07 5.18 -13.02
N VAL A 145 1.06 3.90 -12.76
CA VAL A 145 1.93 3.27 -11.74
C VAL A 145 3.22 2.80 -12.39
N ARG A 146 4.35 3.10 -11.78
CA ARG A 146 5.66 2.56 -12.12
C ARG A 146 6.19 1.75 -10.94
N PHE A 147 6.55 0.50 -11.19
CA PHE A 147 7.17 -0.39 -10.23
C PHE A 147 8.68 -0.35 -10.41
N ILE A 148 9.42 -0.17 -9.32
CA ILE A 148 10.87 -0.07 -9.31
C ILE A 148 11.38 -1.07 -8.29
N ALA A 149 12.10 -2.10 -8.73
CA ALA A 149 12.74 -3.09 -7.88
C ALA A 149 14.25 -2.98 -7.95
N GLN A 150 14.92 -3.16 -6.82
CA GLN A 150 16.38 -3.16 -6.76
C GLN A 150 16.95 -4.36 -7.52
N LYS A 151 17.98 -4.10 -8.33
CA LYS A 151 18.71 -5.10 -9.10
C LYS A 151 20.19 -5.06 -8.76
N GLY A 152 20.82 -6.24 -8.68
CA GLY A 152 22.24 -6.36 -8.39
C GLY A 152 22.60 -6.21 -6.91
N ALA A 153 23.82 -6.62 -6.59
CA ALA A 153 24.34 -6.68 -5.22
C ALA A 153 24.86 -5.34 -4.71
N GLY A 154 25.10 -4.38 -5.57
CA GLY A 154 25.76 -3.12 -5.20
C GLY A 154 25.25 -1.91 -5.96
N GLY A 155 24.92 -0.84 -5.24
CA GLY A 155 24.52 0.43 -5.83
C GLY A 155 23.08 0.49 -6.33
N PRO A 156 22.64 1.64 -6.85
CA PRO A 156 21.25 1.92 -7.20
C PRO A 156 20.84 1.41 -8.59
N THR A 157 21.33 0.23 -8.99
CA THR A 157 20.89 -0.38 -10.24
C THR A 157 19.47 -0.94 -10.05
N VAL A 158 18.52 -0.39 -10.75
CA VAL A 158 17.11 -0.78 -10.62
C VAL A 158 16.56 -1.36 -11.91
N GLY A 159 15.79 -2.44 -11.77
CA GLY A 159 14.84 -2.85 -12.79
C GLY A 159 13.57 -2.02 -12.65
N GLN A 160 12.97 -1.62 -13.74
CA GLN A 160 11.72 -0.87 -13.72
C GLN A 160 10.79 -1.29 -14.84
N THR A 161 9.50 -1.19 -14.59
CA THR A 161 8.47 -1.40 -15.60
C THR A 161 7.30 -0.46 -15.37
N PHE A 162 6.40 -0.39 -16.34
CA PHE A 162 5.19 0.42 -16.24
C PHE A 162 3.97 -0.48 -16.27
N ALA A 163 3.04 -0.20 -15.38
CA ALA A 163 1.71 -0.78 -15.43
C ALA A 163 0.83 -0.03 -16.43
N THR A 164 -0.38 -0.51 -16.59
CA THR A 164 -1.46 0.23 -17.26
C THR A 164 -1.79 1.51 -16.50
N ASP A 165 -2.41 2.45 -17.17
CA ASP A 165 -2.91 3.66 -16.54
C ASP A 165 -3.91 3.32 -15.43
N LEU A 166 -3.94 4.13 -14.37
CA LEU A 166 -4.94 3.99 -13.32
C LEU A 166 -6.29 4.44 -13.85
N ILE A 167 -7.35 3.74 -13.43
CA ILE A 167 -8.72 4.19 -13.67
C ILE A 167 -9.06 5.38 -12.76
N ALA A 168 -10.06 6.14 -13.10
CA ALA A 168 -10.60 7.17 -12.21
C ALA A 168 -11.14 6.53 -10.93
N GLY A 169 -10.88 7.17 -9.77
CA GLY A 169 -11.29 6.68 -8.46
C GLY A 169 -10.34 5.66 -7.86
N VAL A 170 -10.89 4.63 -7.25
CA VAL A 170 -10.15 3.63 -6.46
C VAL A 170 -9.48 2.60 -7.37
N ASN A 171 -8.22 2.36 -7.12
CA ASN A 171 -7.44 1.31 -7.79
C ASN A 171 -6.88 0.34 -6.75
N ARG A 172 -6.81 -0.93 -7.11
CA ARG A 172 -6.13 -1.97 -6.31
C ARG A 172 -4.75 -2.23 -6.88
N ILE A 173 -3.75 -2.18 -6.03
CA ILE A 173 -2.36 -2.49 -6.38
C ILE A 173 -1.89 -3.63 -5.49
N GLU A 174 -1.40 -4.70 -6.10
CA GLU A 174 -0.73 -5.78 -5.40
C GLU A 174 0.65 -6.03 -6.01
N VAL A 175 1.63 -6.30 -5.16
CA VAL A 175 3.00 -6.62 -5.53
C VAL A 175 3.46 -7.91 -4.86
N ASN A 176 4.29 -8.68 -5.54
CA ASN A 176 4.97 -9.86 -5.00
C ASN A 176 6.44 -9.81 -5.38
N LEU A 177 7.28 -9.49 -4.40
CA LEU A 177 8.73 -9.44 -4.54
C LEU A 177 9.35 -10.74 -4.01
N GLN A 178 10.12 -11.40 -4.84
CA GLN A 178 11.01 -12.47 -4.44
C GLN A 178 12.45 -11.94 -4.46
N VAL A 179 13.10 -11.92 -3.31
CA VAL A 179 14.53 -11.61 -3.18
C VAL A 179 15.31 -12.88 -3.50
N GLY A 180 16.33 -12.76 -4.36
CA GLY A 180 17.10 -13.93 -4.76
C GLY A 180 18.35 -13.58 -5.56
N ALA A 181 19.26 -14.56 -5.66
CA ALA A 181 20.45 -14.45 -6.48
C ALA A 181 20.13 -14.70 -7.96
N ALA A 182 20.84 -14.05 -8.85
CA ALA A 182 20.72 -14.19 -10.29
C ALA A 182 19.26 -14.20 -10.77
N ALA A 183 18.83 -15.22 -11.48
CA ALA A 183 17.50 -15.32 -12.05
C ALA A 183 16.36 -15.61 -11.04
N ALA A 184 16.69 -15.91 -9.78
CA ALA A 184 15.68 -16.19 -8.75
C ALA A 184 14.97 -14.94 -8.25
N GLY A 185 15.64 -13.76 -8.29
CA GLY A 185 15.02 -12.50 -7.90
C GLY A 185 14.01 -12.01 -8.94
N ASN A 186 12.80 -11.70 -8.51
CA ASN A 186 11.76 -11.16 -9.39
C ASN A 186 10.75 -10.30 -8.63
N LEU A 187 10.04 -9.45 -9.35
CA LEU A 187 8.86 -8.72 -8.89
C LEU A 187 7.72 -8.98 -9.86
N LYS A 188 6.60 -9.46 -9.35
CA LYS A 188 5.31 -9.51 -10.07
C LYS A 188 4.39 -8.44 -9.51
N TYR A 189 3.48 -7.93 -10.33
CA TYR A 189 2.49 -6.97 -9.86
C TYR A 189 1.14 -7.19 -10.54
N TRP A 190 0.09 -6.78 -9.85
CA TRP A 190 -1.29 -6.76 -10.30
C TRP A 190 -1.86 -5.36 -10.09
N VAL A 191 -2.55 -4.84 -11.10
CA VAL A 191 -3.28 -3.57 -11.03
C VAL A 191 -4.73 -3.85 -11.40
N ASN A 192 -5.65 -3.55 -10.50
CA ASN A 192 -7.08 -3.78 -10.65
C ASN A 192 -7.45 -5.23 -11.00
N ALA A 193 -6.66 -6.19 -10.51
CA ALA A 193 -7.00 -7.60 -10.67
C ALA A 193 -8.33 -7.92 -9.95
N PRO A 194 -9.14 -8.86 -10.48
CA PRO A 194 -10.37 -9.27 -9.84
C PRO A 194 -10.14 -9.73 -8.40
N ALA A 195 -11.07 -9.41 -7.51
CA ALA A 195 -11.09 -9.99 -6.18
C ALA A 195 -11.32 -11.51 -6.27
N GLY A 196 -10.72 -12.26 -5.36
CA GLY A 196 -10.90 -13.71 -5.31
C GLY A 196 -9.75 -14.43 -4.62
N THR A 197 -9.93 -15.72 -4.38
CA THR A 197 -8.95 -16.58 -3.71
C THR A 197 -7.93 -17.21 -4.67
N THR A 198 -8.22 -17.20 -5.97
CA THR A 198 -7.32 -17.75 -7.00
C THR A 198 -6.48 -16.62 -7.57
N GLU A 199 -5.17 -16.78 -7.56
CA GLU A 199 -4.24 -15.83 -8.13
C GLU A 199 -4.46 -15.71 -9.66
N PRO A 200 -4.86 -14.53 -10.17
CA PRO A 200 -5.01 -14.32 -11.60
C PRO A 200 -3.63 -14.14 -12.27
N ALA A 201 -3.61 -14.09 -13.60
CA ALA A 201 -2.43 -13.68 -14.34
C ALA A 201 -1.95 -12.30 -13.85
N PHE A 202 -0.65 -12.14 -13.64
CA PHE A 202 -0.08 -10.86 -13.24
C PHE A 202 -0.17 -9.83 -14.38
N SER A 203 -0.31 -8.55 -14.02
CA SER A 203 -0.32 -7.44 -14.98
C SER A 203 1.06 -7.21 -15.61
N GLY A 204 2.13 -7.55 -14.90
CA GLY A 204 3.49 -7.52 -15.41
C GLY A 204 4.52 -7.98 -14.39
N GLN A 205 5.79 -8.06 -14.82
CA GLN A 205 6.88 -8.53 -13.97
C GLN A 205 8.22 -7.89 -14.33
N ILE A 206 9.13 -7.85 -13.34
CA ILE A 206 10.55 -7.62 -13.51
C ILE A 206 11.27 -8.90 -13.10
N GLN A 207 12.16 -9.39 -13.95
CA GLN A 207 12.90 -10.63 -13.72
C GLN A 207 14.39 -10.40 -13.56
N ASN A 208 15.12 -11.40 -13.11
CA ASN A 208 16.59 -11.39 -13.01
C ASN A 208 17.11 -10.23 -12.14
N LEU A 209 16.53 -10.05 -10.98
CA LEU A 209 16.89 -8.93 -10.11
C LEU A 209 18.24 -9.11 -9.42
N ASP A 210 18.69 -10.33 -9.16
CA ASP A 210 19.97 -10.63 -8.48
C ASP A 210 20.18 -9.76 -7.21
N ASN A 211 19.19 -9.72 -6.35
CA ASN A 211 19.13 -8.79 -5.22
C ASN A 211 19.28 -9.48 -3.85
N ALA A 212 19.82 -10.69 -3.82
CA ALA A 212 20.01 -11.48 -2.58
C ALA A 212 20.83 -10.73 -1.50
N ALA A 213 21.82 -9.94 -1.93
CA ALA A 213 22.69 -9.18 -1.01
C ALA A 213 21.94 -8.12 -0.17
N TRP A 214 20.70 -7.78 -0.53
CA TRP A 214 19.86 -6.84 0.21
C TRP A 214 19.11 -7.49 1.40
N GLY A 215 19.19 -8.81 1.55
CA GLY A 215 18.73 -9.58 2.70
C GLY A 215 17.22 -9.84 2.73
N GLY A 216 16.39 -8.94 2.30
CA GLY A 216 14.93 -9.04 2.30
C GLY A 216 14.25 -7.75 2.72
N VAL A 217 12.93 -7.76 2.75
CA VAL A 217 12.11 -6.61 3.14
C VAL A 217 12.05 -6.51 4.66
N SER A 218 12.41 -5.35 5.21
CA SER A 218 12.40 -5.10 6.66
C SER A 218 11.17 -4.33 7.14
N ALA A 219 10.47 -3.65 6.23
CA ALA A 219 9.29 -2.86 6.56
C ALA A 219 8.41 -2.61 5.34
N ALA A 220 7.17 -2.23 5.60
CA ALA A 220 6.27 -1.59 4.65
C ALA A 220 6.19 -0.09 4.96
N GLN A 221 6.22 0.76 3.95
CA GLN A 221 5.98 2.20 4.08
C GLN A 221 4.94 2.62 3.04
N LEU A 222 3.80 3.16 3.50
CA LEU A 222 2.67 3.56 2.67
C LEU A 222 2.40 5.06 2.85
N GLY A 223 2.03 5.75 1.78
CA GLY A 223 1.78 7.19 1.78
C GLY A 223 2.59 7.92 0.72
N LEU A 224 2.59 9.24 0.75
CA LEU A 224 3.29 10.08 -0.23
C LEU A 224 4.70 10.42 0.25
N THR A 225 5.71 10.21 -0.62
CA THR A 225 7.11 10.54 -0.31
C THR A 225 7.96 10.70 -1.57
N ALA A 226 9.11 11.33 -1.41
CA ALA A 226 10.10 11.53 -2.47
C ALA A 226 9.47 12.08 -3.77
N PRO A 227 8.71 13.19 -3.70
CA PRO A 227 8.27 13.86 -4.91
C PRO A 227 9.49 14.36 -5.68
N THR A 228 9.42 14.31 -7.01
CA THR A 228 10.47 14.94 -7.84
C THR A 228 10.39 16.46 -7.75
N ALA A 229 11.51 17.14 -8.06
CA ALA A 229 11.54 18.60 -8.09
C ALA A 229 10.50 19.17 -9.08
N ALA A 230 10.33 18.52 -10.24
CA ALA A 230 9.32 18.91 -11.22
C ALA A 230 7.90 18.81 -10.63
N PHE A 231 7.57 17.69 -9.96
CA PHE A 231 6.27 17.51 -9.30
C PHE A 231 6.02 18.57 -8.23
N SER A 232 6.99 18.79 -7.32
CA SER A 232 6.84 19.77 -6.24
C SER A 232 6.70 21.19 -6.73
N ALA A 233 7.37 21.56 -7.83
CA ALA A 233 7.31 22.90 -8.39
C ALA A 233 6.02 23.18 -9.18
N SER A 234 5.45 22.14 -9.79
CA SER A 234 4.32 22.26 -10.72
C SER A 234 2.96 22.15 -10.04
N HIS A 235 2.91 21.59 -8.82
CA HIS A 235 1.66 21.30 -8.14
C HIS A 235 1.55 22.04 -6.81
N GLY A 236 0.32 22.48 -6.48
CA GLY A 236 -0.05 22.90 -5.14
C GLY A 236 -0.04 21.73 -4.15
N ALA A 237 -0.69 21.89 -3.01
CA ALA A 237 -0.85 20.77 -2.08
C ALA A 237 -1.56 19.60 -2.74
N GLN A 238 -1.05 18.38 -2.53
CA GLN A 238 -1.54 17.17 -3.14
C GLN A 238 -1.95 16.15 -2.08
N ALA A 239 -2.97 15.34 -2.37
CA ALA A 239 -3.44 14.31 -1.44
C ALA A 239 -3.77 13.00 -2.17
N VAL A 240 -3.59 11.88 -1.47
CA VAL A 240 -3.95 10.53 -1.93
C VAL A 240 -4.57 9.77 -0.78
N GLY A 241 -5.67 9.06 -1.06
CA GLY A 241 -6.32 8.15 -0.13
C GLY A 241 -5.77 6.74 -0.24
N PHE A 242 -5.63 6.05 0.91
CA PHE A 242 -5.18 4.65 0.99
C PHE A 242 -6.08 3.85 1.90
N ASP A 243 -6.27 2.57 1.57
CA ASP A 243 -7.09 1.66 2.35
C ASP A 243 -6.67 0.21 2.15
N ARG A 244 -7.23 -0.71 2.96
CA ARG A 244 -7.06 -2.17 2.83
C ARG A 244 -5.61 -2.61 2.62
N PHE A 245 -4.67 -1.99 3.34
CA PHE A 245 -3.31 -2.48 3.30
C PHE A 245 -3.24 -3.86 3.97
N ASP A 246 -2.72 -4.83 3.23
CA ASP A 246 -2.37 -6.17 3.74
C ASP A 246 -0.99 -6.56 3.22
N SER A 247 -0.23 -7.33 4.01
CA SER A 247 1.04 -7.89 3.59
C SER A 247 1.23 -9.31 4.10
N ARG A 248 1.77 -10.16 3.23
CA ARG A 248 1.96 -11.59 3.46
C ARG A 248 3.30 -12.05 2.91
N ARG A 249 3.73 -13.26 3.29
CA ARG A 249 4.99 -13.81 2.78
C ARG A 249 4.84 -14.50 1.43
N GLN A 250 3.79 -15.28 1.22
CA GLN A 250 3.74 -16.21 0.08
C GLN A 250 2.39 -16.31 -0.62
N THR A 251 1.29 -15.94 0.02
CA THR A 251 -0.05 -16.18 -0.53
C THR A 251 -0.61 -14.96 -1.23
N TYR A 252 -1.35 -15.19 -2.32
CA TYR A 252 -2.15 -14.16 -2.99
C TYR A 252 -3.12 -13.52 -2.00
N ILE A 253 -3.22 -12.19 -2.03
CA ILE A 253 -4.08 -11.42 -1.11
C ILE A 253 -5.48 -11.33 -1.70
N GLY A 254 -5.64 -10.76 -2.85
CA GLY A 254 -6.77 -10.89 -3.78
C GLY A 254 -8.16 -10.52 -3.29
N SER A 255 -8.32 -9.91 -2.15
CA SER A 255 -9.64 -9.64 -1.56
C SER A 255 -10.24 -8.31 -1.95
#